data_5e6d5adf043b21064675a5206958520b
#
_entry.id   5e6d5adf043b21064675a5206958520b
#
_cell.length_a   1.000
_cell.length_b   1.000
_cell.length_c   1.000
_cell.angle_alpha   90.00
_cell.angle_beta   90.00
_cell.angle_gamma   90.00
#
_symmetry.space_group_name_H-M   'P 1'
#
loop_
_entity.id
_entity.type
_entity.pdbx_description
1 polymer ?
#
loop_
_entity_poly.entity_id
_entity_poly.type
_entity_poly.pdbx_seq_one_letter_code
_entity_poly.pdbx_strand_id
1 'polypeptide(L)'
;GAGGEAPKLLIRLSDDSRVWIDTYQENFTQPDQHYLVKFPRGHRSELDCNILRAEYYYYHELKSLGFNTIDIKQMKLIEGIAYPSLWLPRFDVQWANQKWSRFGLESVYSVLNKPAGSHLNHFEVIKQMCSLLKEIDSKFDTQQFVCEWLQRDLLNIIFGNSDNHGRNTSFLKVNGQVTLAPIYDFAPMKADPEQIIRSTTWGSPYEEGGEYRWDQIANQLASLCKPETAMMMLKQLATQLLGLKERLIARGVPEQIMTLPGMNFDFIEAKLKRWKLL
;
A
#
# COMPACT_ATOMS: atom_id res chain seq x y z
N GLY A 1 -10.76 0.40 16.14
CA GLY A 1 -9.31 0.23 16.25
C GLY A 1 -8.68 0.03 14.89
N ALA A 2 -7.41 0.35 14.73
CA ALA A 2 -6.67 0.05 13.52
C ALA A 2 -6.55 -1.48 13.38
N GLY A 3 -7.21 -2.07 12.39
CA GLY A 3 -7.19 -3.53 12.15
C GLY A 3 -5.81 -4.03 11.72
N GLY A 4 -5.62 -5.36 11.70
CA GLY A 4 -4.36 -6.03 11.34
C GLY A 4 -3.61 -6.56 12.57
N GLU A 5 -2.68 -7.49 12.35
CA GLU A 5 -2.02 -8.25 13.42
C GLU A 5 -0.86 -7.52 14.10
N ALA A 6 -0.15 -6.66 13.37
CA ALA A 6 0.93 -5.88 13.97
C ALA A 6 0.40 -4.99 15.10
N PRO A 7 1.03 -5.01 16.30
CA PRO A 7 0.67 -4.09 17.37
C PRO A 7 0.79 -2.64 16.88
N LYS A 8 -0.27 -1.85 17.11
CA LYS A 8 -0.30 -0.46 16.66
C LYS A 8 -1.10 0.44 17.57
N LEU A 9 -0.71 1.71 17.64
CA LEU A 9 -1.36 2.74 18.44
C LEU A 9 -1.72 3.93 17.57
N LEU A 10 -2.89 4.51 17.79
CA LEU A 10 -3.24 5.83 17.29
C LEU A 10 -2.89 6.85 18.37
N ILE A 11 -2.00 7.76 18.04
CA ILE A 11 -1.48 8.74 18.98
C ILE A 11 -1.47 10.14 18.38
N ARG A 12 -1.33 11.12 19.28
CA ARG A 12 -1.04 12.52 18.96
C ARG A 12 0.32 12.89 19.54
N LEU A 13 1.04 13.70 18.80
CA LEU A 13 2.34 14.24 19.17
C LEU A 13 2.26 15.77 19.10
N SER A 14 2.51 16.44 20.24
CA SER A 14 2.60 17.89 20.29
C SER A 14 3.98 18.41 19.89
N ASP A 15 4.07 19.71 19.62
CA ASP A 15 5.33 20.38 19.27
C ASP A 15 6.37 20.30 20.39
N ASP A 16 5.93 20.23 21.66
CA ASP A 16 6.78 20.04 22.83
C ASP A 16 7.10 18.56 23.12
N SER A 17 6.89 17.67 22.14
CA SER A 17 7.21 16.24 22.20
C SER A 17 6.42 15.42 23.22
N ARG A 18 5.29 15.90 23.70
CA ARG A 18 4.38 15.09 24.49
C ARG A 18 3.55 14.19 23.60
N VAL A 19 3.29 12.97 24.08
CA VAL A 19 2.54 11.93 23.35
C VAL A 19 1.37 11.46 24.18
N TRP A 20 0.21 11.34 23.56
CA TRP A 20 -0.97 10.73 24.18
C TRP A 20 -1.83 9.98 23.15
N ILE A 21 -2.71 9.13 23.64
CA ILE A 21 -3.61 8.36 22.78
C ILE A 21 -4.56 9.30 22.03
N ASP A 22 -4.71 9.10 20.71
CA ASP A 22 -5.68 9.84 19.90
C ASP A 22 -7.10 9.34 20.19
N THR A 23 -7.81 10.03 21.08
CA THR A 23 -9.20 9.74 21.42
C THR A 23 -10.16 10.57 20.59
N TYR A 24 -11.33 10.03 20.32
CA TYR A 24 -12.37 10.72 19.53
C TYR A 24 -12.94 11.98 20.19
N GLN A 25 -12.81 12.08 21.51
CA GLN A 25 -13.45 13.12 22.34
C GLN A 25 -12.61 14.36 22.57
N GLU A 26 -11.38 14.39 22.03
CA GLU A 26 -10.45 15.47 22.28
C GLU A 26 -10.73 16.72 21.47
N ASN A 27 -10.23 17.84 21.97
CA ASN A 27 -10.33 19.13 21.30
C ASN A 27 -9.52 19.15 20.00
N PHE A 28 -10.19 19.31 18.88
CA PHE A 28 -9.60 19.36 17.55
C PHE A 28 -8.95 20.70 17.20
N THR A 29 -8.89 21.65 18.13
CA THR A 29 -8.27 22.97 17.93
C THR A 29 -6.78 23.01 18.30
N GLN A 30 -6.21 21.91 18.80
CA GLN A 30 -4.77 21.80 19.06
C GLN A 30 -4.04 21.28 17.82
N PRO A 31 -2.92 21.92 17.41
CA PRO A 31 -2.22 21.58 16.19
C PRO A 31 -1.32 20.34 16.29
N ASP A 32 -1.61 19.43 17.20
CA ASP A 32 -0.81 18.21 17.37
C ASP A 32 -0.81 17.35 16.11
N GLN A 33 0.28 16.65 15.88
CA GLN A 33 0.42 15.71 14.78
C GLN A 33 -0.28 14.38 15.12
N HIS A 34 -1.03 13.83 14.17
CA HIS A 34 -1.70 12.54 14.33
C HIS A 34 -0.91 11.42 13.67
N TYR A 35 -0.61 10.36 14.44
CA TYR A 35 0.18 9.22 13.98
C TYR A 35 -0.54 7.89 14.20
N LEU A 36 -0.31 6.97 13.27
CA LEU A 36 -0.38 5.53 13.51
C LEU A 36 1.04 5.07 13.80
N VAL A 37 1.29 4.52 14.99
CA VAL A 37 2.59 3.94 15.35
C VAL A 37 2.49 2.44 15.28
N LYS A 38 3.35 1.82 14.48
CA LYS A 38 3.49 0.38 14.34
C LYS A 38 4.70 -0.13 15.11
N PHE A 39 4.57 -1.35 15.61
CA PHE A 39 5.64 -2.12 16.23
C PHE A 39 5.83 -3.45 15.47
N PRO A 40 6.98 -4.13 15.63
CA PRO A 40 7.20 -5.42 15.01
C PRO A 40 6.11 -6.42 15.42
N ARG A 41 5.61 -7.20 14.44
CA ARG A 41 4.62 -8.25 14.68
C ARG A 41 5.26 -9.53 15.24
N GLY A 42 4.46 -10.55 15.44
CA GLY A 42 4.91 -11.89 15.81
C GLY A 42 5.70 -11.92 17.11
N HIS A 43 6.84 -12.56 17.07
CA HIS A 43 7.73 -12.73 18.23
C HIS A 43 8.70 -11.56 18.43
N ARG A 44 8.62 -10.52 17.59
CA ARG A 44 9.56 -9.38 17.59
C ARG A 44 11.01 -9.82 17.38
N SER A 45 11.18 -10.84 16.55
CA SER A 45 12.49 -11.32 16.12
C SER A 45 13.22 -10.23 15.33
N GLU A 46 14.51 -10.44 15.07
CA GLU A 46 15.27 -9.52 14.20
C GLU A 46 14.63 -9.40 12.81
N LEU A 47 14.10 -10.51 12.27
CA LEU A 47 13.40 -10.48 10.98
C LEU A 47 12.11 -9.64 11.06
N ASP A 48 11.31 -9.79 12.12
CA ASP A 48 10.10 -8.95 12.32
C ASP A 48 10.46 -7.46 12.41
N CYS A 49 11.55 -7.14 13.11
CA CYS A 49 12.09 -5.77 13.18
C CYS A 49 12.54 -5.27 11.80
N ASN A 50 13.21 -6.12 11.02
CA ASN A 50 13.71 -5.77 9.69
C ASN A 50 12.58 -5.61 8.66
N ILE A 51 11.47 -6.34 8.77
CA ILE A 51 10.26 -6.10 7.98
C ILE A 51 9.71 -4.70 8.27
N LEU A 52 9.62 -4.29 9.53
CA LEU A 52 9.16 -2.96 9.91
C LEU A 52 10.10 -1.84 9.42
N ARG A 53 11.43 -2.04 9.53
CA ARG A 53 12.44 -1.11 8.99
C ARG A 53 12.32 -0.98 7.47
N ALA A 54 12.14 -2.11 6.78
CA ALA A 54 11.96 -2.11 5.32
C ALA A 54 10.70 -1.37 4.89
N GLU A 55 9.58 -1.47 5.61
CA GLU A 55 8.35 -0.71 5.34
C GLU A 55 8.64 0.81 5.29
N TYR A 56 9.45 1.34 6.22
CA TYR A 56 9.86 2.74 6.21
C TYR A 56 10.55 3.13 4.90
N TYR A 57 11.52 2.36 4.45
CA TYR A 57 12.28 2.65 3.22
C TYR A 57 11.45 2.44 1.96
N TYR A 58 10.48 1.52 1.99
CA TYR A 58 9.56 1.28 0.87
C TYR A 58 8.70 2.51 0.58
N TYR A 59 8.21 3.23 1.59
CA TYR A 59 7.47 4.48 1.36
C TYR A 59 8.33 5.54 0.68
N HIS A 60 9.61 5.65 1.02
CA HIS A 60 10.54 6.54 0.35
C HIS A 60 10.73 6.17 -1.13
N GLU A 61 10.82 4.88 -1.43
CA GLU A 61 10.96 4.41 -2.81
C GLU A 61 9.66 4.62 -3.60
N LEU A 62 8.50 4.28 -3.04
CA LEU A 62 7.20 4.55 -3.65
C LEU A 62 7.03 6.03 -3.99
N LYS A 63 7.44 6.92 -3.10
CA LYS A 63 7.39 8.36 -3.34
C LYS A 63 8.30 8.78 -4.48
N SER A 64 9.50 8.23 -4.58
CA SER A 64 10.44 8.50 -5.68
C SER A 64 9.94 7.97 -7.03
N LEU A 65 9.14 6.90 -7.04
CA LEU A 65 8.46 6.37 -8.21
C LEU A 65 7.21 7.19 -8.61
N GLY A 66 6.87 8.23 -7.84
CA GLY A 66 5.75 9.15 -8.13
C GLY A 66 4.40 8.72 -7.55
N PHE A 67 4.36 7.67 -6.73
CA PHE A 67 3.09 7.21 -6.13
C PHE A 67 2.66 8.06 -4.94
N ASN A 68 1.33 8.16 -4.78
CA ASN A 68 0.72 8.74 -3.59
C ASN A 68 0.81 7.73 -2.43
N THR A 69 1.56 8.08 -1.40
CA THR A 69 1.82 7.24 -0.23
C THR A 69 1.84 8.07 1.04
N ILE A 70 2.12 7.44 2.17
CA ILE A 70 2.31 8.11 3.48
C ILE A 70 3.26 9.31 3.31
N ASP A 71 2.99 10.41 4.00
CA ASP A 71 3.87 11.59 3.97
C ASP A 71 5.23 11.27 4.59
N ILE A 72 6.20 11.02 3.73
CA ILE A 72 7.55 10.64 4.12
C ILE A 72 8.31 11.75 4.89
N LYS A 73 7.88 13.02 4.79
CA LYS A 73 8.54 14.13 5.50
C LYS A 73 8.26 14.13 6.99
N GLN A 74 7.10 13.63 7.38
CA GLN A 74 6.66 13.54 8.77
C GLN A 74 6.81 12.14 9.36
N MET A 75 7.10 11.14 8.52
CA MET A 75 7.30 9.75 8.93
C MET A 75 8.59 9.61 9.74
N LYS A 76 8.57 8.75 10.77
CA LYS A 76 9.76 8.50 11.62
C LYS A 76 9.95 7.00 11.82
N LEU A 77 11.20 6.56 11.74
CA LEU A 77 11.64 5.25 12.24
C LEU A 77 12.48 5.50 13.48
N ILE A 78 12.03 5.03 14.63
CA ILE A 78 12.69 5.24 15.90
C ILE A 78 13.17 3.91 16.44
N GLU A 79 14.50 3.77 16.56
CA GLU A 79 15.12 2.60 17.19
C GLU A 79 14.97 2.71 18.71
N GLY A 80 14.20 1.78 19.29
CA GLY A 80 14.04 1.69 20.75
C GLY A 80 15.07 0.74 21.37
N ILE A 81 15.09 0.69 22.70
CA ILE A 81 16.00 -0.21 23.44
C ILE A 81 15.72 -1.68 23.10
N ALA A 82 14.47 -2.07 22.97
CA ALA A 82 14.07 -3.46 22.72
C ALA A 82 13.77 -3.74 21.24
N TYR A 83 13.12 -2.81 20.55
CA TYR A 83 12.71 -2.97 19.15
C TYR A 83 12.37 -1.61 18.52
N PRO A 84 12.38 -1.49 17.17
CA PRO A 84 12.02 -0.26 16.48
C PRO A 84 10.52 0.03 16.55
N SER A 85 10.16 1.28 16.29
CA SER A 85 8.80 1.72 16.05
C SER A 85 8.73 2.58 14.79
N LEU A 86 7.68 2.36 13.98
CA LEU A 86 7.42 3.11 12.75
C LEU A 86 6.23 4.05 12.97
N TRP A 87 6.48 5.34 12.88
CA TRP A 87 5.52 6.41 13.08
C TRP A 87 5.04 6.92 11.73
N LEU A 88 3.80 6.64 11.40
CA LEU A 88 3.18 6.97 10.14
C LEU A 88 2.19 8.12 10.36
N PRO A 89 2.40 9.31 9.75
CA PRO A 89 1.43 10.39 9.83
C PRO A 89 0.10 9.93 9.20
N ARG A 90 -1.00 10.25 9.87
CA ARG A 90 -2.33 9.87 9.38
C ARG A 90 -2.70 10.74 8.18
N PHE A 91 -3.17 10.11 7.12
CA PHE A 91 -3.62 10.75 5.90
C PHE A 91 -5.15 10.99 5.86
N ASP A 92 -5.88 10.40 6.81
CA ASP A 92 -7.33 10.56 6.95
C ASP A 92 -7.72 11.75 7.85
N VAL A 93 -6.76 12.60 8.18
CA VAL A 93 -6.95 13.85 8.93
C VAL A 93 -6.21 15.01 8.25
N GLN A 94 -6.76 16.21 8.38
CA GLN A 94 -6.15 17.43 7.84
C GLN A 94 -6.31 18.58 8.82
N TRP A 95 -5.23 19.32 9.04
CA TRP A 95 -5.26 20.59 9.76
C TRP A 95 -5.60 21.72 8.79
N ALA A 96 -6.73 22.36 8.99
CA ALA A 96 -7.16 23.54 8.22
C ALA A 96 -8.07 24.44 9.07
N ASN A 97 -7.99 25.75 8.86
CA ASN A 97 -8.81 26.73 9.57
C ASN A 97 -8.74 26.56 11.11
N GLN A 98 -7.52 26.33 11.64
CA GLN A 98 -7.25 26.17 13.09
C GLN A 98 -8.01 25.01 13.74
N LYS A 99 -8.31 23.97 12.98
CA LYS A 99 -8.91 22.73 13.49
C LYS A 99 -8.51 21.53 12.63
N TRP A 100 -8.58 20.36 13.24
CA TRP A 100 -8.47 19.09 12.53
C TRP A 100 -9.83 18.70 11.93
N SER A 101 -9.79 18.23 10.70
CA SER A 101 -10.90 17.57 10.01
C SER A 101 -10.56 16.12 9.75
N ARG A 102 -11.52 15.22 9.93
CA ARG A 102 -11.37 13.80 9.59
C ARG A 102 -12.09 13.51 8.29
N PHE A 103 -11.47 12.71 7.45
CA PHE A 103 -12.03 12.26 6.18
C PHE A 103 -12.67 10.88 6.31
N GLY A 104 -13.63 10.58 5.45
CA GLY A 104 -14.17 9.23 5.33
C GLY A 104 -13.14 8.32 4.71
N LEU A 105 -12.84 7.20 5.36
CA LEU A 105 -11.93 6.16 4.89
C LEU A 105 -12.63 4.82 4.95
N GLU A 106 -12.77 4.16 3.79
CA GLU A 106 -13.39 2.85 3.69
C GLU A 106 -12.55 1.88 2.87
N SER A 107 -12.32 0.70 3.43
CA SER A 107 -11.59 -0.36 2.75
C SER A 107 -12.44 -1.04 1.67
N VAL A 108 -11.78 -1.72 0.73
CA VAL A 108 -12.47 -2.56 -0.28
C VAL A 108 -13.41 -3.58 0.39
N TYR A 109 -13.01 -4.20 1.50
CA TYR A 109 -13.90 -5.10 2.23
C TYR A 109 -15.17 -4.39 2.75
N SER A 110 -15.00 -3.18 3.30
CA SER A 110 -16.14 -2.39 3.81
C SER A 110 -17.08 -2.01 2.68
N VAL A 111 -16.56 -1.43 1.59
CA VAL A 111 -17.37 -0.99 0.44
C VAL A 111 -18.11 -2.16 -0.22
N LEU A 112 -17.48 -3.32 -0.32
CA LEU A 112 -18.06 -4.53 -0.93
C LEU A 112 -18.87 -5.37 0.06
N ASN A 113 -19.00 -4.94 1.31
CA ASN A 113 -19.64 -5.71 2.39
C ASN A 113 -19.11 -7.16 2.49
N LYS A 114 -17.77 -7.30 2.43
CA LYS A 114 -17.09 -8.59 2.54
C LYS A 114 -16.48 -8.77 3.94
N PRO A 115 -16.57 -9.96 4.53
CA PRO A 115 -15.88 -10.25 5.78
C PRO A 115 -14.36 -10.09 5.65
N ALA A 116 -13.71 -9.77 6.77
CA ALA A 116 -12.25 -9.77 6.83
C ALA A 116 -11.69 -11.15 6.51
N GLY A 117 -10.60 -11.22 5.74
CA GLY A 117 -9.99 -12.47 5.29
C GLY A 117 -10.64 -13.10 4.05
N SER A 118 -11.67 -12.48 3.47
CA SER A 118 -12.24 -12.93 2.20
C SER A 118 -11.20 -12.91 1.08
N HIS A 119 -11.16 -13.96 0.27
CA HIS A 119 -10.46 -13.94 -1.00
C HIS A 119 -11.22 -13.09 -2.00
N LEU A 120 -10.50 -12.22 -2.73
CA LEU A 120 -11.05 -11.32 -3.72
C LEU A 120 -10.45 -11.60 -5.10
N ASN A 121 -11.26 -11.40 -6.14
CA ASN A 121 -10.80 -11.37 -7.52
C ASN A 121 -10.65 -9.91 -7.99
N HIS A 122 -9.48 -9.54 -8.52
CA HIS A 122 -9.20 -8.17 -8.96
C HIS A 122 -10.20 -7.68 -10.02
N PHE A 123 -10.59 -8.52 -10.98
CA PHE A 123 -11.54 -8.12 -12.03
C PHE A 123 -12.90 -7.75 -11.44
N GLU A 124 -13.40 -8.54 -10.50
CA GLU A 124 -14.67 -8.28 -9.83
C GLU A 124 -14.62 -7.02 -8.99
N VAL A 125 -13.54 -6.85 -8.21
CA VAL A 125 -13.34 -5.65 -7.39
C VAL A 125 -13.32 -4.40 -8.27
N ILE A 126 -12.49 -4.38 -9.31
CA ILE A 126 -12.36 -3.23 -10.22
C ILE A 126 -13.73 -2.88 -10.86
N LYS A 127 -14.45 -3.88 -11.38
CA LYS A 127 -15.77 -3.66 -12.01
C LYS A 127 -16.78 -3.07 -11.03
N GLN A 128 -16.87 -3.63 -9.82
CA GLN A 128 -17.80 -3.14 -8.79
C GLN A 128 -17.42 -1.74 -8.33
N MET A 129 -16.13 -1.47 -8.09
CA MET A 129 -15.67 -0.14 -7.70
C MET A 129 -15.93 0.89 -8.80
N CYS A 130 -15.65 0.59 -10.06
CA CYS A 130 -15.93 1.50 -11.18
C CYS A 130 -17.42 1.83 -11.28
N SER A 131 -18.30 0.86 -11.06
CA SER A 131 -19.76 1.11 -11.05
C SER A 131 -20.15 2.04 -9.92
N LEU A 132 -19.77 1.71 -8.69
CA LEU A 132 -20.11 2.50 -7.49
C LEU A 132 -19.54 3.92 -7.54
N LEU A 133 -18.29 4.08 -7.97
CA LEU A 133 -17.63 5.39 -7.99
C LEU A 133 -18.23 6.31 -9.06
N LYS A 134 -18.68 5.75 -10.21
CA LYS A 134 -19.40 6.52 -11.22
C LYS A 134 -20.80 6.99 -10.76
N GLU A 135 -21.45 6.21 -9.91
CA GLU A 135 -22.74 6.63 -9.31
C GLU A 135 -22.56 7.79 -8.32
N ILE A 136 -21.43 7.79 -7.59
CA ILE A 136 -21.10 8.83 -6.61
C ILE A 136 -20.59 10.10 -7.28
N ASP A 137 -19.72 9.93 -8.30
CA ASP A 137 -19.10 11.03 -9.05
C ASP A 137 -19.14 10.75 -10.56
N SER A 138 -20.01 11.47 -11.27
CA SER A 138 -20.15 11.33 -12.73
C SER A 138 -18.88 11.68 -13.51
N LYS A 139 -17.92 12.39 -12.89
CA LYS A 139 -16.61 12.76 -13.46
C LYS A 139 -15.50 11.78 -13.12
N PHE A 140 -15.81 10.69 -12.42
CA PHE A 140 -14.84 9.69 -12.04
C PHE A 140 -14.10 9.10 -13.27
N ASP A 141 -12.78 9.26 -13.29
CA ASP A 141 -11.93 8.72 -14.35
C ASP A 141 -11.64 7.24 -14.14
N THR A 142 -12.47 6.42 -14.77
CA THR A 142 -12.36 4.96 -14.72
C THR A 142 -11.03 4.46 -15.28
N GLN A 143 -10.54 5.07 -16.36
CA GLN A 143 -9.30 4.63 -17.00
C GLN A 143 -8.10 4.89 -16.09
N GLN A 144 -8.03 6.09 -15.49
CA GLN A 144 -6.99 6.41 -14.51
C GLN A 144 -7.02 5.47 -13.31
N PHE A 145 -8.21 5.19 -12.78
CA PHE A 145 -8.39 4.28 -11.65
C PHE A 145 -7.89 2.87 -11.96
N VAL A 146 -8.26 2.31 -13.13
CA VAL A 146 -7.81 0.97 -13.54
C VAL A 146 -6.30 0.93 -13.73
N CYS A 147 -5.72 1.94 -14.37
CA CYS A 147 -4.26 2.03 -14.54
C CYS A 147 -3.54 2.07 -13.18
N GLU A 148 -4.02 2.90 -12.25
CA GLU A 148 -3.42 3.00 -10.91
C GLU A 148 -3.57 1.68 -10.13
N TRP A 149 -4.70 0.99 -10.24
CA TRP A 149 -4.91 -0.31 -9.61
C TRP A 149 -3.93 -1.36 -10.12
N LEU A 150 -3.75 -1.46 -11.44
CA LEU A 150 -2.79 -2.37 -12.07
C LEU A 150 -1.35 -2.07 -11.64
N GLN A 151 -0.97 -0.81 -11.60
CA GLN A 151 0.36 -0.38 -11.16
C GLN A 151 0.60 -0.71 -9.68
N ARG A 152 -0.39 -0.47 -8.80
CA ARG A 152 -0.28 -0.82 -7.38
C ARG A 152 -0.14 -2.33 -7.17
N ASP A 153 -0.82 -3.15 -7.97
CA ASP A 153 -0.66 -4.60 -7.88
C ASP A 153 0.70 -5.06 -8.40
N LEU A 154 1.21 -4.49 -9.48
CA LEU A 154 2.58 -4.73 -9.94
C LEU A 154 3.61 -4.37 -8.86
N LEU A 155 3.42 -3.25 -8.16
CA LEU A 155 4.27 -2.86 -7.02
C LEU A 155 4.21 -3.90 -5.90
N ASN A 156 3.01 -4.34 -5.49
CA ASN A 156 2.86 -5.38 -4.47
C ASN A 156 3.68 -6.64 -4.82
N ILE A 157 3.61 -7.06 -6.08
CA ILE A 157 4.30 -8.26 -6.55
C ILE A 157 5.83 -8.07 -6.53
N ILE A 158 6.32 -6.97 -7.06
CA ILE A 158 7.75 -6.69 -7.21
C ILE A 158 8.44 -6.40 -5.87
N PHE A 159 7.78 -5.67 -4.97
CA PHE A 159 8.30 -5.38 -3.63
C PHE A 159 8.11 -6.54 -2.63
N GLY A 160 7.45 -7.62 -3.05
CA GLY A 160 7.18 -8.75 -2.18
C GLY A 160 6.15 -8.47 -1.09
N ASN A 161 5.27 -7.48 -1.31
CA ASN A 161 4.12 -7.25 -0.44
C ASN A 161 2.99 -8.24 -0.78
N SER A 162 2.99 -9.39 -0.12
CA SER A 162 1.95 -10.41 -0.31
C SER A 162 0.69 -10.16 0.52
N ASP A 163 0.70 -9.24 1.47
CA ASP A 163 -0.45 -8.91 2.31
C ASP A 163 -1.40 -7.90 1.62
N ASN A 164 -1.86 -8.27 0.43
CA ASN A 164 -2.69 -7.43 -0.44
C ASN A 164 -4.19 -7.63 -0.23
N HIS A 165 -4.62 -7.88 1.00
CA HIS A 165 -6.04 -8.09 1.30
C HIS A 165 -6.88 -6.80 1.20
N GLY A 166 -8.20 -6.95 1.13
CA GLY A 166 -9.12 -5.83 0.89
C GLY A 166 -9.17 -4.74 1.98
N ARG A 167 -8.44 -4.87 3.11
CA ARG A 167 -8.23 -3.75 4.05
C ARG A 167 -7.05 -2.88 3.67
N ASN A 168 -6.07 -3.41 2.94
CA ASN A 168 -4.85 -2.68 2.57
C ASN A 168 -5.03 -1.85 1.30
N THR A 169 -6.24 -1.84 0.74
CA THR A 169 -6.68 -0.89 -0.28
C THR A 169 -7.96 -0.21 0.20
N SER A 170 -7.93 1.11 0.28
CA SER A 170 -9.07 1.91 0.76
C SER A 170 -9.34 3.09 -0.16
N PHE A 171 -10.54 3.64 0.01
CA PHE A 171 -11.00 4.87 -0.63
C PHE A 171 -11.09 5.98 0.41
N LEU A 172 -10.65 7.17 0.02
CA LEU A 172 -10.69 8.37 0.84
C LEU A 172 -11.73 9.34 0.27
N LYS A 173 -12.66 9.78 1.11
CA LYS A 173 -13.68 10.79 0.74
C LYS A 173 -13.29 12.13 1.33
N VAL A 174 -12.95 13.07 0.46
CA VAL A 174 -12.58 14.44 0.81
C VAL A 174 -13.42 15.41 0.01
N ASN A 175 -14.17 16.29 0.68
CA ASN A 175 -15.00 17.32 0.04
C ASN A 175 -15.96 16.77 -1.03
N GLY A 176 -16.51 15.58 -0.80
CA GLY A 176 -17.44 14.92 -1.72
C GLY A 176 -16.77 14.11 -2.84
N GLN A 177 -15.49 14.26 -3.06
CA GLN A 177 -14.74 13.43 -4.00
C GLN A 177 -14.24 12.15 -3.35
N VAL A 178 -14.26 11.05 -4.09
CA VAL A 178 -13.78 9.76 -3.65
C VAL A 178 -12.62 9.32 -4.54
N THR A 179 -11.47 9.04 -3.92
CA THR A 179 -10.26 8.60 -4.60
C THR A 179 -9.65 7.40 -3.89
N LEU A 180 -8.73 6.69 -4.53
CA LEU A 180 -7.89 5.74 -3.82
C LEU A 180 -7.12 6.46 -2.71
N ALA A 181 -7.13 5.89 -1.51
CA ALA A 181 -6.27 6.35 -0.43
C ALA A 181 -4.79 6.25 -0.82
N PRO A 182 -3.89 7.04 -0.19
CA PRO A 182 -2.46 6.81 -0.32
C PRO A 182 -2.10 5.34 -0.11
N ILE A 183 -1.04 4.83 -0.73
CA ILE A 183 -0.54 3.48 -0.45
C ILE A 183 -0.10 3.43 1.02
N TYR A 184 -0.61 2.48 1.77
CA TYR A 184 -0.30 2.24 3.18
C TYR A 184 -0.21 0.73 3.45
N ASP A 185 0.33 0.35 4.60
CA ASP A 185 0.54 -1.04 4.99
C ASP A 185 1.31 -1.84 3.92
N PHE A 186 2.42 -1.24 3.45
CA PHE A 186 3.20 -1.72 2.32
C PHE A 186 4.58 -2.18 2.78
N ALA A 187 4.69 -3.46 3.12
CA ALA A 187 5.87 -4.08 3.71
C ALA A 187 6.29 -5.36 2.93
N PRO A 188 7.52 -5.86 3.10
CA PRO A 188 8.01 -7.08 2.45
C PRO A 188 7.40 -8.35 3.06
N MET A 189 6.09 -8.53 2.93
CA MET A 189 5.35 -9.59 3.62
C MET A 189 5.67 -11.01 3.15
N LYS A 190 6.31 -11.18 1.99
CA LYS A 190 6.92 -12.46 1.61
C LYS A 190 8.10 -12.88 2.50
N ALA A 191 8.68 -11.95 3.26
CA ALA A 191 9.71 -12.23 4.24
C ALA A 191 9.14 -12.70 5.58
N ASP A 192 7.84 -12.55 5.80
CA ASP A 192 7.17 -12.93 7.05
C ASP A 192 7.24 -14.45 7.28
N PRO A 193 7.65 -14.89 8.48
CA PRO A 193 7.76 -16.32 8.81
C PRO A 193 6.43 -17.09 8.69
N GLU A 194 5.29 -16.41 8.81
CA GLU A 194 3.96 -16.99 8.65
C GLU A 194 3.56 -17.24 7.20
N GLN A 195 4.44 -16.92 6.24
CA GLN A 195 4.23 -17.14 4.81
C GLN A 195 2.92 -16.51 4.30
N ILE A 196 2.76 -15.22 4.53
CA ILE A 196 1.58 -14.47 4.11
C ILE A 196 1.39 -14.59 2.59
N ILE A 197 0.24 -15.14 2.19
CA ILE A 197 -0.13 -15.31 0.79
C ILE A 197 -1.07 -14.20 0.32
N ARG A 198 -1.05 -13.93 -0.99
CA ARG A 198 -1.97 -12.98 -1.61
C ARG A 198 -3.41 -13.45 -1.48
N SER A 199 -4.30 -12.59 -1.02
CA SER A 199 -5.73 -12.87 -0.88
C SER A 199 -6.59 -12.14 -1.92
N THR A 200 -6.02 -11.15 -2.63
CA THR A 200 -6.63 -10.55 -3.81
C THR A 200 -5.78 -10.94 -5.02
N THR A 201 -6.36 -11.67 -5.98
CA THR A 201 -5.65 -12.28 -7.11
C THR A 201 -6.40 -12.07 -8.43
N TRP A 202 -5.71 -12.25 -9.56
CA TRP A 202 -6.36 -12.27 -10.88
C TRP A 202 -7.01 -13.61 -11.21
N GLY A 203 -6.61 -14.66 -10.50
CA GLY A 203 -7.06 -16.04 -10.77
C GLY A 203 -6.47 -16.63 -12.06
N SER A 204 -6.69 -17.95 -12.23
CA SER A 204 -6.28 -18.67 -13.43
C SER A 204 -7.11 -18.22 -14.65
N PRO A 205 -6.51 -18.12 -15.84
CA PRO A 205 -5.11 -18.37 -16.19
C PRO A 205 -4.19 -17.12 -16.07
N TYR A 206 -4.65 -16.03 -15.48
CA TYR A 206 -3.99 -14.72 -15.50
C TYR A 206 -2.87 -14.60 -14.46
N GLU A 207 -3.00 -15.31 -13.34
CA GLU A 207 -2.05 -15.37 -12.25
C GLU A 207 -1.88 -16.83 -11.81
N GLU A 208 -0.74 -17.45 -12.15
CA GLU A 208 -0.43 -18.84 -11.81
C GLU A 208 1.06 -19.02 -11.55
N GLY A 209 1.42 -19.67 -10.45
CA GLY A 209 2.82 -20.02 -10.15
C GLY A 209 3.77 -18.81 -10.06
N GLY A 210 3.26 -17.62 -9.77
CA GLY A 210 4.05 -16.39 -9.74
C GLY A 210 4.28 -15.76 -11.13
N GLU A 211 3.62 -16.28 -12.16
CA GLU A 211 3.59 -15.70 -13.50
C GLU A 211 2.29 -14.92 -13.73
N TYR A 212 2.39 -13.80 -14.44
CA TYR A 212 1.31 -12.85 -14.67
C TYR A 212 1.16 -12.54 -16.16
N ARG A 213 -0.07 -12.65 -16.68
CA ARG A 213 -0.39 -12.38 -18.08
C ARG A 213 -0.99 -10.98 -18.23
N TRP A 214 -0.17 -9.95 -18.04
CA TRP A 214 -0.62 -8.55 -17.97
C TRP A 214 -1.34 -8.10 -19.25
N ASP A 215 -0.91 -8.57 -20.42
CA ASP A 215 -1.58 -8.30 -21.69
C ASP A 215 -3.01 -8.84 -21.72
N GLN A 216 -3.23 -10.05 -21.21
CA GLN A 216 -4.55 -10.64 -21.11
C GLN A 216 -5.39 -9.97 -20.00
N ILE A 217 -4.77 -9.62 -18.86
CA ILE A 217 -5.42 -8.86 -17.78
C ILE A 217 -5.94 -7.53 -18.33
N ALA A 218 -5.11 -6.77 -19.06
CA ALA A 218 -5.52 -5.51 -19.66
C ALA A 218 -6.69 -5.70 -20.64
N ASN A 219 -6.66 -6.76 -21.47
CA ASN A 219 -7.74 -7.07 -22.40
C ASN A 219 -9.06 -7.40 -21.70
N GLN A 220 -9.04 -8.10 -20.56
CA GLN A 220 -10.24 -8.38 -19.75
C GLN A 220 -10.89 -7.11 -19.16
N LEU A 221 -10.13 -6.04 -19.04
CA LEU A 221 -10.58 -4.74 -18.54
C LEU A 221 -10.89 -3.74 -19.66
N ALA A 222 -10.94 -4.18 -20.93
CA ALA A 222 -11.10 -3.31 -22.10
C ALA A 222 -12.37 -2.43 -22.07
N SER A 223 -13.43 -2.87 -21.39
CA SER A 223 -14.65 -2.06 -21.19
C SER A 223 -14.49 -0.88 -20.24
N LEU A 224 -13.42 -0.87 -19.44
CA LEU A 224 -13.15 0.14 -18.40
C LEU A 224 -11.92 0.99 -18.70
N CYS A 225 -10.92 0.40 -19.34
CA CYS A 225 -9.65 1.03 -19.68
C CYS A 225 -9.14 0.49 -21.02
N LYS A 226 -8.65 1.36 -21.90
CA LYS A 226 -8.03 0.91 -23.16
C LYS A 226 -6.81 0.03 -22.84
N PRO A 227 -6.74 -1.21 -23.38
CA PRO A 227 -5.64 -2.13 -23.07
C PRO A 227 -4.26 -1.54 -23.40
N GLU A 228 -4.14 -0.77 -24.47
CA GLU A 228 -2.90 -0.12 -24.86
C GLU A 228 -2.45 0.89 -23.81
N THR A 229 -3.39 1.65 -23.22
CA THR A 229 -3.08 2.62 -22.15
C THR A 229 -2.65 1.88 -20.88
N ALA A 230 -3.37 0.83 -20.48
CA ALA A 230 -3.00 0.02 -19.31
C ALA A 230 -1.59 -0.59 -19.48
N MET A 231 -1.30 -1.19 -20.64
CA MET A 231 0.01 -1.76 -20.93
C MET A 231 1.12 -0.70 -21.01
N MET A 232 0.85 0.47 -21.56
CA MET A 232 1.80 1.58 -21.59
C MET A 232 2.19 2.01 -20.17
N MET A 233 1.22 2.19 -19.28
CA MET A 233 1.46 2.57 -17.88
C MET A 233 2.24 1.51 -17.11
N LEU A 234 1.92 0.24 -17.32
CA LEU A 234 2.66 -0.88 -16.71
C LEU A 234 4.10 -0.96 -17.21
N LYS A 235 4.36 -0.77 -18.51
CA LYS A 235 5.71 -0.75 -19.10
C LYS A 235 6.54 0.45 -18.62
N GLN A 236 5.93 1.61 -18.48
CA GLN A 236 6.59 2.78 -17.90
C GLN A 236 7.03 2.50 -16.46
N LEU A 237 6.15 1.93 -15.64
CA LEU A 237 6.50 1.52 -14.29
C LEU A 237 7.58 0.44 -14.29
N ALA A 238 7.47 -0.59 -15.14
CA ALA A 238 8.47 -1.65 -15.25
C ALA A 238 9.87 -1.09 -15.53
N THR A 239 9.97 -0.12 -16.43
CA THR A 239 11.25 0.57 -16.72
C THR A 239 11.80 1.28 -15.47
N GLN A 240 10.96 1.93 -14.68
CA GLN A 240 11.36 2.60 -13.44
C GLN A 240 11.79 1.58 -12.36
N LEU A 241 11.26 0.35 -12.39
CA LEU A 241 11.61 -0.71 -11.44
C LEU A 241 12.95 -1.37 -11.72
N LEU A 242 13.59 -1.13 -12.87
CA LEU A 242 14.97 -1.55 -13.10
C LEU A 242 15.91 -0.90 -12.08
N GLY A 243 16.85 -1.66 -11.53
CA GLY A 243 17.77 -1.20 -10.48
C GLY A 243 17.08 -0.96 -9.11
N LEU A 244 15.88 -1.50 -8.89
CA LEU A 244 15.16 -1.36 -7.61
C LEU A 244 15.97 -1.92 -6.44
N LYS A 245 16.59 -3.08 -6.60
CA LYS A 245 17.39 -3.72 -5.54
C LYS A 245 18.48 -2.79 -5.03
N GLU A 246 19.25 -2.21 -5.93
CA GLU A 246 20.36 -1.31 -5.62
C GLU A 246 19.86 -0.05 -4.92
N ARG A 247 18.74 0.50 -5.35
CA ARG A 247 18.13 1.67 -4.71
C ARG A 247 17.62 1.36 -3.31
N LEU A 248 17.01 0.20 -3.09
CA LEU A 248 16.54 -0.20 -1.76
C LEU A 248 17.71 -0.42 -0.79
N ILE A 249 18.80 -1.03 -1.25
CA ILE A 249 20.06 -1.16 -0.49
C ILE A 249 20.63 0.22 -0.15
N ALA A 250 20.71 1.11 -1.13
CA ALA A 250 21.22 2.48 -0.93
C ALA A 250 20.36 3.30 0.04
N ARG A 251 19.07 3.01 0.15
CA ARG A 251 18.17 3.63 1.14
C ARG A 251 18.35 3.10 2.55
N GLY A 252 18.92 1.92 2.73
CA GLY A 252 19.15 1.27 4.02
C GLY A 252 18.16 0.16 4.35
N VAL A 253 17.46 -0.42 3.36
CA VAL A 253 16.68 -1.64 3.59
C VAL A 253 17.60 -2.72 4.14
N PRO A 254 17.26 -3.38 5.26
CA PRO A 254 18.12 -4.38 5.88
C PRO A 254 18.54 -5.49 4.92
N GLU A 255 19.83 -5.86 4.95
CA GLU A 255 20.42 -6.87 4.08
C GLU A 255 19.67 -8.21 4.16
N GLN A 256 19.23 -8.58 5.36
CA GLN A 256 18.44 -9.79 5.58
C GLN A 256 17.19 -9.83 4.68
N ILE A 257 16.48 -8.70 4.51
CA ILE A 257 15.31 -8.63 3.61
C ILE A 257 15.73 -8.75 2.14
N MET A 258 16.85 -8.10 1.77
CA MET A 258 17.32 -8.05 0.39
C MET A 258 17.85 -9.39 -0.12
N THR A 259 18.30 -10.27 0.79
CA THR A 259 18.92 -11.56 0.47
C THR A 259 17.98 -12.76 0.65
N LEU A 260 16.78 -12.57 1.24
CA LEU A 260 15.81 -13.65 1.39
C LEU A 260 15.36 -14.18 0.02
N PRO A 261 15.50 -15.51 -0.25
CA PRO A 261 15.13 -16.09 -1.54
C PRO A 261 13.68 -15.79 -1.96
N GLY A 262 12.74 -15.75 -1.01
CA GLY A 262 11.32 -15.48 -1.27
C GLY A 262 11.05 -14.08 -1.85
N MET A 263 11.94 -13.10 -1.61
CA MET A 263 11.81 -11.74 -2.13
C MET A 263 12.13 -11.63 -3.61
N ASN A 264 13.07 -12.44 -4.12
CA ASN A 264 13.40 -12.55 -5.54
C ASN A 264 13.80 -11.22 -6.22
N PHE A 265 14.47 -10.31 -5.51
CA PHE A 265 14.90 -9.02 -6.06
C PHE A 265 15.91 -9.16 -7.21
N ASP A 266 16.73 -10.21 -7.22
CA ASP A 266 17.70 -10.49 -8.29
C ASP A 266 17.03 -10.83 -9.63
N PHE A 267 15.77 -11.20 -9.61
CA PHE A 267 15.04 -11.67 -10.80
C PHE A 267 14.02 -10.68 -11.34
N ILE A 268 14.00 -9.42 -10.86
CA ILE A 268 13.02 -8.40 -11.26
C ILE A 268 13.02 -8.21 -12.78
N GLU A 269 14.17 -7.94 -13.38
CA GLU A 269 14.27 -7.72 -14.83
C GLU A 269 13.83 -8.95 -15.62
N ALA A 270 14.27 -10.14 -15.21
CA ALA A 270 13.88 -11.39 -15.86
C ALA A 270 12.35 -11.63 -15.80
N LYS A 271 11.72 -11.34 -14.67
CA LYS A 271 10.26 -11.42 -14.51
C LYS A 271 9.55 -10.42 -15.42
N LEU A 272 9.95 -9.15 -15.40
CA LEU A 272 9.34 -8.11 -16.22
C LEU A 272 9.43 -8.40 -17.72
N LYS A 273 10.54 -8.97 -18.18
CA LYS A 273 10.68 -9.45 -19.58
C LYS A 273 9.73 -10.60 -19.89
N ARG A 274 9.65 -11.63 -19.02
CA ARG A 274 8.71 -12.75 -19.21
C ARG A 274 7.27 -12.30 -19.25
N TRP A 275 6.92 -11.28 -18.45
CA TRP A 275 5.58 -10.69 -18.42
C TRP A 275 5.33 -9.69 -19.55
N LYS A 276 6.26 -9.52 -20.49
CA LYS A 276 6.17 -8.61 -21.65
C LYS A 276 6.00 -7.13 -21.25
N LEU A 277 6.57 -6.75 -20.11
CA LEU A 277 6.56 -5.38 -19.61
C LEU A 277 7.86 -4.62 -19.95
N LEU A 278 8.89 -5.34 -20.37
CA LEU A 278 10.15 -4.83 -20.93
C LEU A 278 10.38 -5.39 -22.32
#